data_00bd7fd0c8256ffbebd0d44f27e99200
#
_entry.id   00bd7fd0c8256ffbebd0d44f27e99200
#
_cell.length_a   1.000
_cell.length_b   1.000
_cell.length_c   1.000
_cell.angle_alpha   90.00
_cell.angle_beta   90.00
_cell.angle_gamma   90.00
#
_symmetry.space_group_name_H-M   'P 1'
#
loop_
_entity.id
_entity.type
_entity.pdbx_description
1 polymer ?
#
loop_
_entity_poly.entity_id
_entity_poly.type
_entity_poly.pdbx_seq_one_letter_code
_entity_poly.pdbx_strand_id
1 'polypeptide(L)'
;LAAHETIRAEAARRGGHVIGATVVAFMLANGHFVAFWAGDSRLYRFRDGGVEMLTQDHSMVAALVEAGRMDWDEAEQHPQSNAITRAVGVGDVLEIDKIRGDARPGDRFLLCSDGLTKYAGRQALARAVTGVPIEIVCDRLVQMALEGGGADNVSVIVVDLA
;
A
#
# COMPACT_ATOMS: atom_id res chain seq x y z
N LEU A 1 0.68 -18.81 -1.76
CA LEU A 1 -0.41 -19.79 -1.54
C LEU A 1 -0.35 -20.40 -0.15
N ALA A 2 0.80 -20.96 0.30
CA ALA A 2 0.91 -21.61 1.62
C ALA A 2 0.43 -20.70 2.77
N ALA A 3 0.83 -19.42 2.81
CA ALA A 3 0.38 -18.47 3.84
C ALA A 3 -1.16 -18.30 3.84
N HIS A 4 -1.79 -18.25 2.68
CA HIS A 4 -3.24 -18.14 2.56
C HIS A 4 -3.95 -19.34 3.21
N GLU A 5 -3.52 -20.54 2.89
CA GLU A 5 -4.07 -21.77 3.44
C GLU A 5 -3.83 -21.88 4.95
N THR A 6 -2.63 -21.48 5.42
CA THR A 6 -2.31 -21.47 6.84
C THR A 6 -3.21 -20.52 7.63
N ILE A 7 -3.45 -19.30 7.12
CA ILE A 7 -4.32 -18.31 7.77
C ILE A 7 -5.77 -18.83 7.78
N ARG A 8 -6.26 -19.41 6.69
CA ARG A 8 -7.61 -20.01 6.64
C ARG A 8 -7.78 -21.16 7.64
N ALA A 9 -6.80 -22.03 7.73
CA ALA A 9 -6.82 -23.12 8.70
C ALA A 9 -6.85 -22.61 10.14
N GLU A 10 -6.08 -21.55 10.43
CA GLU A 10 -6.08 -20.89 11.73
C GLU A 10 -7.44 -20.21 12.03
N ALA A 11 -8.04 -19.55 11.06
CA ALA A 11 -9.35 -18.94 11.15
C ALA A 11 -10.43 -20.00 11.51
N ALA A 12 -10.40 -21.14 10.82
CA ALA A 12 -11.31 -22.26 11.10
C ALA A 12 -11.10 -22.80 12.52
N ARG A 13 -9.85 -22.93 12.97
CA ARG A 13 -9.51 -23.42 14.31
C ARG A 13 -9.96 -22.47 15.42
N ARG A 14 -10.05 -21.17 15.15
CA ARG A 14 -10.54 -20.12 16.07
C ARG A 14 -12.05 -19.86 15.99
N GLY A 15 -12.84 -20.83 15.52
CA GLY A 15 -14.29 -20.71 15.48
C GLY A 15 -14.85 -20.04 14.21
N GLY A 16 -14.06 -19.98 13.14
CA GLY A 16 -14.50 -19.48 11.83
C GLY A 16 -14.52 -17.94 11.71
N HIS A 17 -13.89 -17.22 12.63
CA HIS A 17 -13.69 -15.78 12.47
C HIS A 17 -12.79 -15.50 11.28
N VAL A 18 -13.12 -14.48 10.49
CA VAL A 18 -12.30 -14.05 9.37
C VAL A 18 -10.96 -13.53 9.89
N ILE A 19 -9.87 -14.12 9.44
CA ILE A 19 -8.51 -13.65 9.66
C ILE A 19 -7.91 -13.38 8.29
N GLY A 20 -7.35 -12.19 8.08
CA GLY A 20 -6.72 -11.81 6.84
C GLY A 20 -5.51 -10.90 7.06
N ALA A 21 -4.66 -10.84 6.05
CA ALA A 21 -3.55 -9.91 6.00
C ALA A 21 -3.42 -9.33 4.59
N THR A 22 -3.15 -8.04 4.48
CA THR A 22 -2.75 -7.42 3.24
C THR A 22 -1.28 -7.75 2.92
N VAL A 23 -0.90 -7.68 1.68
CA VAL A 23 0.48 -7.85 1.24
C VAL A 23 0.77 -6.90 0.09
N VAL A 24 1.93 -6.28 0.14
CA VAL A 24 2.59 -5.65 -1.00
C VAL A 24 4.04 -6.13 -1.03
N ALA A 25 4.48 -6.64 -2.17
CA ALA A 25 5.84 -7.15 -2.37
C ALA A 25 6.46 -6.46 -3.58
N PHE A 26 7.74 -6.13 -3.47
CA PHE A 26 8.49 -5.42 -4.48
C PHE A 26 9.80 -6.14 -4.76
N MET A 27 10.09 -6.35 -6.04
CA MET A 27 11.33 -6.95 -6.53
C MET A 27 11.96 -6.02 -7.55
N LEU A 28 13.26 -5.81 -7.43
CA LEU A 28 14.05 -4.96 -8.32
C LEU A 28 15.21 -5.76 -8.89
N ALA A 29 15.36 -5.78 -10.21
CA ALA A 29 16.48 -6.41 -10.89
C ALA A 29 16.71 -5.78 -12.27
N ASN A 30 17.97 -5.57 -12.63
CA ASN A 30 18.39 -5.18 -13.99
C ASN A 30 17.63 -3.98 -14.57
N GLY A 31 17.39 -2.93 -13.79
CA GLY A 31 16.68 -1.74 -14.23
C GLY A 31 15.17 -1.93 -14.42
N HIS A 32 14.60 -3.00 -13.85
CA HIS A 32 13.17 -3.28 -13.89
C HIS A 32 12.66 -3.64 -12.50
N PHE A 33 11.39 -3.35 -12.26
CA PHE A 33 10.69 -3.80 -11.06
C PHE A 33 9.50 -4.68 -11.40
N VAL A 34 9.15 -5.52 -10.45
CA VAL A 34 7.88 -6.24 -10.38
C VAL A 34 7.32 -6.05 -8.97
N ALA A 35 6.05 -5.73 -8.89
CA ALA A 35 5.33 -5.70 -7.63
C ALA A 35 4.09 -6.60 -7.68
N PHE A 36 3.74 -7.15 -6.52
CA PHE A 36 2.57 -7.99 -6.30
C PHE A 36 1.83 -7.47 -5.08
N TRP A 37 0.49 -7.50 -5.10
CA TRP A 37 -0.28 -7.09 -3.93
C TRP A 37 -1.63 -7.81 -3.83
N ALA A 38 -2.13 -7.88 -2.61
CA ALA A 38 -3.50 -8.22 -2.26
C ALA A 38 -3.89 -7.41 -1.02
N GLY A 39 -4.90 -6.56 -1.16
CA GLY A 39 -5.35 -5.61 -0.13
C GLY A 39 -5.19 -4.16 -0.56
N ASP A 40 -5.07 -3.29 0.43
CA ASP A 40 -5.01 -1.82 0.34
C ASP A 40 -3.65 -1.23 0.74
N SER A 41 -2.66 -2.07 0.99
CA SER A 41 -1.27 -1.61 1.13
C SER A 41 -0.73 -1.20 -0.23
N ARG A 42 -0.05 -0.07 -0.27
CA ARG A 42 0.27 0.61 -1.52
C ARG A 42 1.76 0.63 -1.84
N LEU A 43 2.05 0.72 -3.14
CA LEU A 43 3.36 1.02 -3.70
C LEU A 43 3.28 2.33 -4.50
N TYR A 44 4.16 3.27 -4.17
CA TYR A 44 4.34 4.52 -4.90
C TYR A 44 5.71 4.58 -5.55
N ARG A 45 5.79 5.25 -6.70
CA ARG A 45 7.04 5.67 -7.33
C ARG A 45 7.13 7.19 -7.33
N PHE A 46 8.29 7.70 -6.92
CA PHE A 46 8.68 9.11 -7.02
C PHE A 46 9.76 9.23 -8.10
N ARG A 47 9.48 9.99 -9.13
CA ARG A 47 10.35 10.19 -10.29
C ARG A 47 10.17 11.62 -10.80
N ASP A 48 11.27 12.35 -11.09
CA ASP A 48 11.25 13.68 -11.69
C ASP A 48 10.33 14.68 -10.96
N GLY A 49 10.24 14.58 -9.64
CA GLY A 49 9.36 15.41 -8.80
C GLY A 49 7.90 14.99 -8.81
N GLY A 50 7.52 14.00 -9.61
CA GLY A 50 6.18 13.40 -9.62
C GLY A 50 6.03 12.25 -8.63
N VAL A 51 4.78 11.97 -8.24
CA VAL A 51 4.40 10.78 -7.46
C VAL A 51 3.30 10.01 -8.19
N GLU A 52 3.52 8.73 -8.34
CA GLU A 52 2.60 7.80 -9.00
C GLU A 52 2.30 6.64 -8.05
N MET A 53 1.02 6.35 -7.84
CA MET A 53 0.58 5.14 -7.16
C MET A 53 0.58 3.99 -8.18
N LEU A 54 1.37 2.96 -7.92
CA LEU A 54 1.54 1.83 -8.83
C LEU A 54 0.58 0.67 -8.54
N THR A 55 0.11 0.56 -7.32
CA THR A 55 -0.92 -0.40 -6.92
C THR A 55 -2.30 0.21 -7.01
N GLN A 56 -3.30 -0.63 -7.06
CA GLN A 56 -4.70 -0.28 -6.95
C GLN A 56 -5.29 -1.03 -5.76
N ASP A 57 -5.96 -0.31 -4.86
CA ASP A 57 -6.49 -0.91 -3.65
C ASP A 57 -7.60 -1.93 -3.96
N HIS A 58 -7.56 -3.05 -3.28
CA HIS A 58 -8.68 -3.97 -3.24
C HIS A 58 -9.65 -3.58 -2.12
N SER A 59 -10.37 -2.48 -2.32
CA SER A 59 -11.34 -1.93 -1.37
C SER A 59 -12.66 -1.56 -2.05
N MET A 60 -13.71 -1.43 -1.25
CA MET A 60 -15.02 -1.00 -1.75
C MET A 60 -14.95 0.38 -2.39
N VAL A 61 -14.16 1.28 -1.82
CA VAL A 61 -14.02 2.66 -2.32
C VAL A 61 -13.20 2.72 -3.60
N ALA A 62 -12.22 1.83 -3.80
CA ALA A 62 -11.43 1.78 -5.02
C ALA A 62 -12.30 1.57 -6.26
N ALA A 63 -13.35 0.74 -6.17
CA ALA A 63 -14.30 0.54 -7.26
C ALA A 63 -15.09 1.82 -7.59
N LEU A 64 -15.35 2.68 -6.61
CA LEU A 64 -16.01 3.97 -6.83
C LEU A 64 -15.06 4.98 -7.49
N VAL A 65 -13.79 4.97 -7.11
CA VAL A 65 -12.75 5.80 -7.75
C VAL A 65 -12.56 5.39 -9.20
N GLU A 66 -12.48 4.09 -9.50
CA GLU A 66 -12.41 3.59 -10.89
C GLU A 66 -13.61 4.00 -11.73
N ALA A 67 -14.80 3.95 -11.14
CA ALA A 67 -16.01 4.39 -11.80
C ALA A 67 -16.10 5.92 -11.97
N GLY A 68 -15.08 6.69 -11.53
CA GLY A 68 -15.06 8.15 -11.58
C GLY A 68 -16.11 8.82 -10.70
N ARG A 69 -16.60 8.13 -9.67
CA ARG A 69 -17.64 8.63 -8.75
C ARG A 69 -17.07 9.40 -7.57
N MET A 70 -15.78 9.27 -7.30
CA MET A 70 -15.02 10.01 -6.30
C MET A 70 -13.54 10.01 -6.65
N ASP A 71 -12.76 10.89 -6.06
CA ASP A 71 -11.31 10.85 -6.13
C ASP A 71 -10.70 10.10 -4.93
N TRP A 72 -9.36 9.93 -4.92
CA TRP A 72 -8.69 9.21 -3.84
C TRP A 72 -8.72 9.97 -2.50
N ASP A 73 -8.71 11.30 -2.52
CA ASP A 73 -8.78 12.10 -1.30
C ASP A 73 -10.17 11.99 -0.65
N GLU A 74 -11.24 11.92 -1.45
CA GLU A 74 -12.60 11.63 -1.00
C GLU A 74 -12.72 10.17 -0.50
N ALA A 75 -12.11 9.21 -1.19
CA ALA A 75 -12.13 7.79 -0.84
C ALA A 75 -11.51 7.52 0.54
N GLU A 76 -10.42 8.20 0.89
CA GLU A 76 -9.78 8.09 2.22
C GLU A 76 -10.69 8.55 3.37
N GLN A 77 -11.60 9.48 3.12
CA GLN A 77 -12.55 10.00 4.12
C GLN A 77 -13.88 9.21 4.13
N HIS A 78 -14.06 8.28 3.21
CA HIS A 78 -15.32 7.55 3.10
C HIS A 78 -15.50 6.56 4.26
N PRO A 79 -16.72 6.39 4.83
CA PRO A 79 -16.98 5.46 5.94
C PRO A 79 -16.56 4.00 5.67
N GLN A 80 -16.51 3.60 4.40
CA GLN A 80 -16.09 2.26 3.97
C GLN A 80 -14.64 2.22 3.44
N SER A 81 -13.83 3.22 3.72
CA SER A 81 -12.43 3.28 3.26
C SER A 81 -11.61 2.06 3.72
N ASN A 82 -11.92 1.51 4.89
CA ASN A 82 -11.24 0.34 5.46
C ASN A 82 -11.88 -1.01 5.03
N ALA A 83 -12.92 -1.00 4.18
CA ALA A 83 -13.58 -2.21 3.74
C ALA A 83 -12.83 -2.84 2.57
N ILE A 84 -11.81 -3.66 2.90
CA ILE A 84 -11.03 -4.40 1.90
C ILE A 84 -11.84 -5.56 1.33
N THR A 85 -11.67 -5.79 0.02
CA THR A 85 -12.38 -6.83 -0.73
C THR A 85 -11.50 -8.05 -1.01
N ARG A 86 -10.18 -7.93 -0.81
CA ARG A 86 -9.20 -8.98 -1.07
C ARG A 86 -8.05 -8.93 -0.07
N ALA A 87 -7.74 -10.08 0.56
CA ALA A 87 -6.63 -10.24 1.49
C ALA A 87 -6.13 -11.68 1.52
N VAL A 88 -4.89 -11.89 1.93
CA VAL A 88 -4.34 -13.22 2.21
C VAL A 88 -5.10 -13.84 3.37
N GLY A 89 -5.63 -15.05 3.21
CA GLY A 89 -6.45 -15.74 4.22
C GLY A 89 -7.96 -15.55 4.07
N VAL A 90 -8.42 -14.68 3.17
CA VAL A 90 -9.83 -14.39 2.92
C VAL A 90 -10.28 -15.01 1.60
N GLY A 91 -11.48 -15.63 1.58
CA GLY A 91 -12.01 -16.30 0.39
C GLY A 91 -11.40 -17.69 0.16
N ASP A 92 -11.86 -18.39 -0.88
CA ASP A 92 -11.39 -19.72 -1.23
C ASP A 92 -10.11 -19.69 -2.08
N VAL A 93 -9.93 -18.66 -2.88
CA VAL A 93 -8.79 -18.47 -3.78
C VAL A 93 -8.16 -17.12 -3.50
N LEU A 94 -6.83 -17.12 -3.37
CA LEU A 94 -6.06 -15.87 -3.29
C LEU A 94 -5.76 -15.37 -4.70
N GLU A 95 -6.35 -14.26 -5.06
CA GLU A 95 -5.98 -13.51 -6.26
C GLU A 95 -4.95 -12.44 -5.88
N ILE A 96 -3.84 -12.44 -6.61
CA ILE A 96 -2.74 -11.48 -6.43
C ILE A 96 -2.59 -10.68 -7.72
N ASP A 97 -2.70 -9.38 -7.61
CA ASP A 97 -2.41 -8.48 -8.71
C ASP A 97 -0.92 -8.24 -8.84
N LYS A 98 -0.49 -7.89 -10.04
CA LYS A 98 0.91 -7.59 -10.33
C LYS A 98 1.05 -6.44 -11.31
N ILE A 99 2.11 -5.67 -11.13
CA ILE A 99 2.59 -4.67 -12.08
C ILE A 99 4.08 -4.85 -12.30
N ARG A 100 4.54 -4.49 -13.48
CA ARG A 100 5.97 -4.43 -13.83
C ARG A 100 6.26 -3.12 -14.56
N GLY A 101 7.47 -2.64 -14.43
CA GLY A 101 7.92 -1.44 -15.13
C GLY A 101 9.42 -1.27 -15.09
N ASP A 102 9.87 -0.20 -15.72
CA ASP A 102 11.26 0.23 -15.65
C ASP A 102 11.57 0.94 -14.32
N ALA A 103 12.78 0.75 -13.85
CA ALA A 103 13.34 1.43 -12.70
C ALA A 103 14.65 2.10 -13.14
N ARG A 104 14.87 3.36 -12.74
CA ARG A 104 15.99 4.19 -13.18
C ARG A 104 16.74 4.77 -12.00
N PRO A 105 18.02 5.06 -12.12
CA PRO A 105 18.72 5.88 -11.14
C PRO A 105 17.95 7.18 -10.84
N GLY A 106 17.83 7.51 -9.57
CA GLY A 106 17.03 8.65 -9.10
C GLY A 106 15.57 8.33 -8.79
N ASP A 107 15.05 7.14 -9.13
CA ASP A 107 13.75 6.70 -8.65
C ASP A 107 13.79 6.41 -7.16
N ARG A 108 12.69 6.72 -6.51
CA ARG A 108 12.41 6.31 -5.13
C ARG A 108 11.10 5.57 -5.09
N PHE A 109 11.03 4.46 -4.36
CA PHE A 109 9.82 3.69 -4.16
C PHE A 109 9.43 3.70 -2.69
N LEU A 110 8.14 3.79 -2.42
CA LEU A 110 7.57 3.71 -1.08
C LEU A 110 6.52 2.60 -1.05
N LEU A 111 6.73 1.61 -0.18
CA LEU A 111 5.70 0.64 0.20
C LEU A 111 5.14 1.08 1.56
N CYS A 112 3.83 1.11 1.70
CA CYS A 112 3.22 1.50 2.97
C CYS A 112 1.88 0.81 3.21
N SER A 113 1.51 0.71 4.50
CA SER A 113 0.16 0.35 4.92
C SER A 113 -0.79 1.55 4.85
N ASP A 114 -2.09 1.29 4.94
CA ASP A 114 -3.17 2.28 4.98
C ASP A 114 -3.05 3.25 6.17
N GLY A 115 -2.44 2.82 7.28
CA GLY A 115 -2.17 3.69 8.43
C GLY A 115 -1.33 4.94 8.11
N LEU A 116 -0.55 4.94 7.01
CA LEU A 116 0.10 6.15 6.51
C LEU A 116 -0.86 6.96 5.63
N THR A 117 -1.52 6.32 4.67
CA THR A 117 -2.26 7.03 3.61
C THR A 117 -3.54 7.66 4.10
N LYS A 118 -4.12 7.19 5.19
CA LYS A 118 -5.22 7.86 5.90
C LYS A 118 -4.92 9.31 6.28
N TYR A 119 -3.64 9.64 6.50
CA TYR A 119 -3.20 10.96 6.95
C TYR A 119 -2.31 11.69 5.96
N ALA A 120 -1.95 11.03 4.86
CA ALA A 120 -0.99 11.52 3.90
C ALA A 120 -1.48 11.33 2.47
N GLY A 121 -2.24 12.28 1.97
CA GLY A 121 -2.60 12.33 0.55
C GLY A 121 -1.35 12.50 -0.34
N ARG A 122 -1.51 12.25 -1.63
CA ARG A 122 -0.41 12.19 -2.62
C ARG A 122 0.56 13.37 -2.57
N GLN A 123 0.03 14.59 -2.41
CA GLN A 123 0.88 15.80 -2.33
C GLN A 123 1.70 15.86 -1.04
N ALA A 124 1.13 15.41 0.08
CA ALA A 124 1.84 15.35 1.35
C ALA A 124 2.98 14.31 1.29
N LEU A 125 2.72 13.15 0.70
CA LEU A 125 3.75 12.13 0.44
C LEU A 125 4.86 12.68 -0.45
N ALA A 126 4.55 13.39 -1.53
CA ALA A 126 5.55 14.01 -2.40
C ALA A 126 6.48 14.95 -1.61
N ARG A 127 5.91 15.83 -0.78
CA ARG A 127 6.71 16.76 0.06
C ARG A 127 7.52 16.05 1.15
N ALA A 128 7.01 14.94 1.68
CA ALA A 128 7.68 14.20 2.74
C ALA A 128 8.85 13.35 2.23
N VAL A 129 8.79 12.94 0.96
CA VAL A 129 9.71 11.96 0.36
C VAL A 129 10.71 12.59 -0.59
N THR A 130 10.30 13.54 -1.44
CA THR A 130 11.18 14.10 -2.47
C THR A 130 12.28 14.95 -1.86
N GLY A 131 13.55 14.66 -2.20
CA GLY A 131 14.72 15.39 -1.72
C GLY A 131 15.06 15.20 -0.25
N VAL A 132 14.37 14.28 0.44
CA VAL A 132 14.64 13.95 1.84
C VAL A 132 15.68 12.81 1.89
N PRO A 133 16.74 12.90 2.74
CA PRO A 133 17.70 11.82 2.91
C PRO A 133 17.05 10.50 3.30
N ILE A 134 17.58 9.38 2.74
CA ILE A 134 16.98 8.04 2.94
C ILE A 134 16.97 7.64 4.43
N GLU A 135 17.95 8.11 5.20
CA GLU A 135 18.13 7.79 6.62
C GLU A 135 17.00 8.31 7.50
N ILE A 136 16.29 9.37 7.08
CA ILE A 136 15.26 10.03 7.91
C ILE A 136 13.87 9.99 7.29
N VAL A 137 13.72 9.57 6.03
CA VAL A 137 12.44 9.63 5.33
C VAL A 137 11.38 8.72 5.97
N CYS A 138 11.77 7.53 6.43
CA CYS A 138 10.84 6.61 7.09
C CYS A 138 10.32 7.19 8.40
N ASP A 139 11.20 7.74 9.25
CA ASP A 139 10.82 8.35 10.52
C ASP A 139 9.88 9.55 10.28
N ARG A 140 10.18 10.36 9.27
CA ARG A 140 9.33 11.49 8.87
C ARG A 140 7.93 11.04 8.44
N LEU A 141 7.81 9.96 7.68
CA LEU A 141 6.53 9.41 7.24
C LEU A 141 5.72 8.85 8.42
N VAL A 142 6.37 8.12 9.32
CA VAL A 142 5.72 7.60 10.54
C VAL A 142 5.27 8.75 11.44
N GLN A 143 6.12 9.76 11.64
CA GLN A 143 5.77 10.93 12.45
C GLN A 143 4.56 11.67 11.86
N MET A 144 4.49 11.83 10.55
CA MET A 144 3.34 12.45 9.87
C MET A 144 2.04 11.70 10.13
N ALA A 145 2.05 10.37 10.12
CA ALA A 145 0.88 9.57 10.44
C ALA A 145 0.46 9.72 11.92
N LEU A 146 1.43 9.74 12.84
CA LEU A 146 1.18 9.92 14.28
C LEU A 146 0.59 11.31 14.57
N GLU A 147 1.12 12.36 13.95
CA GLU A 147 0.60 13.74 14.08
C GLU A 147 -0.81 13.88 13.48
N GLY A 148 -1.14 13.09 12.44
CA GLY A 148 -2.46 13.02 11.85
C GLY A 148 -3.51 12.34 12.72
N GLY A 149 -3.09 11.65 13.80
CA GLY A 149 -3.99 10.97 14.72
C GLY A 149 -3.53 9.58 15.15
N GLY A 150 -2.70 8.89 14.36
CA GLY A 150 -2.08 7.60 14.72
C GLY A 150 -3.09 6.50 15.09
N ALA A 151 -4.25 6.47 14.44
CA ALA A 151 -5.34 5.55 14.81
C ALA A 151 -5.08 4.10 14.36
N ASP A 152 -4.02 3.85 13.59
CA ASP A 152 -3.69 2.52 13.08
C ASP A 152 -2.18 2.27 13.11
N ASN A 153 -1.80 1.00 12.94
CA ASN A 153 -0.40 0.62 12.75
C ASN A 153 0.14 1.18 11.43
N VAL A 154 1.34 1.73 11.47
CA VAL A 154 2.01 2.31 10.30
C VAL A 154 3.23 1.49 9.95
N SER A 155 3.28 1.01 8.72
CA SER A 155 4.45 0.34 8.16
C SER A 155 4.90 1.06 6.90
N VAL A 156 6.19 1.36 6.80
CA VAL A 156 6.79 2.01 5.64
C VAL A 156 8.12 1.36 5.26
N ILE A 157 8.36 1.20 3.99
CA ILE A 157 9.65 0.81 3.41
C ILE A 157 9.95 1.77 2.26
N VAL A 158 11.13 2.37 2.28
CA VAL A 158 11.59 3.24 1.19
C VAL A 158 12.81 2.63 0.53
N VAL A 159 12.82 2.63 -0.79
CA VAL A 159 13.90 2.12 -1.63
C VAL A 159 14.37 3.21 -2.57
N ASP A 160 15.64 3.60 -2.48
CA ASP A 160 16.29 4.52 -3.40
C ASP A 160 17.09 3.77 -4.46
N LEU A 161 17.00 4.23 -5.69
CA LEU A 161 17.88 3.77 -6.76
C LEU A 161 18.95 4.85 -7.01
N ALA A 162 20.19 4.47 -6.72
CA ALA A 162 21.37 5.28 -7.01
C ALA A 162 21.87 5.06 -8.44
#